data_235c8a54ef1926e89a050b25adda172a
#
_entry.id   235c8a54ef1926e89a050b25adda172a
#
_cell.length_a   1.000
_cell.length_b   1.000
_cell.length_c   1.000
_cell.angle_alpha   90.00
_cell.angle_beta   90.00
_cell.angle_gamma   90.00
#
_symmetry.space_group_name_H-M   'P 1'
#
loop_
_entity.id
_entity.type
_entity.pdbx_description
1 polymer ?
#
loop_
_entity_poly.entity_id
_entity_poly.type
_entity_poly.pdbx_seq_one_letter_code
_entity_poly.pdbx_strand_id
1 'polypeptide(L)'
;MKLQKTLALLALTICASATPESAFASKADFVTAYNYTIRYLPRIQTWAGQLSAIEKGHVNKLIGPESPMSPEYKAVVAINVDTLYTSATIDLAVQPQILTLPQYDYSYSILQVDVFGNVLSTNLANSKEGGTYALVGPNYKGSLPDGVNRIEVPENWSQLAIRTSLYTLNVNGTSYIDTQSNAATFRASTRLQSLSAWTASPTSGGETQILPISGNFSVPTKTIVDALVQATPRAFLELLQTGMESPSTTPLSASDRILISEFRDRFAAAKSAAAVGSITSLSDICAGARAAHDAIVANWHFNTVGNNWIHFNNMGDWGDAYLDRASGDLYIQYCNNREAAYYAQAFLDNHSQMLTGVGNRTYTITFAADQIPECDRFWSITAYTSDAIELVPNAANKYAVAAYTPGLVTNPDGSITITLKTIGANETTVAPNVLPIPEGRFSVMLRVYAPGGTALAGTYVPPAVVYEDGNTPIKPIPSYSKETPKDWFGGLKSTETPQSPVSSVVPSSVSANELKSKKNGAKGKSFAAKKANSGSKKPSAKKTTALSKKSSTKKA
;
A
#
# COMPACT_ATOMS: atom_id res chain seq x y z
N MET A 1 23.15 13.74 0.28
CA MET A 1 23.12 15.15 0.78
C MET A 1 23.44 16.22 -0.26
N LYS A 2 24.47 16.08 -1.11
CA LYS A 2 24.75 17.07 -2.16
C LYS A 2 23.73 17.03 -3.32
N LEU A 3 23.21 15.87 -3.68
CA LEU A 3 22.24 15.71 -4.78
C LEU A 3 20.86 16.25 -4.43
N GLN A 4 20.39 16.08 -3.19
CA GLN A 4 19.11 16.62 -2.71
C GLN A 4 19.07 18.15 -2.70
N LYS A 5 20.19 18.80 -2.35
CA LYS A 5 20.30 20.27 -2.44
C LYS A 5 20.30 20.75 -3.89
N THR A 6 20.84 19.96 -4.81
CA THR A 6 20.90 20.30 -6.24
C THR A 6 19.53 20.12 -6.90
N LEU A 7 18.75 19.11 -6.52
CA LEU A 7 17.40 18.88 -7.04
C LEU A 7 16.38 19.91 -6.54
N ALA A 8 16.45 20.29 -5.26
CA ALA A 8 15.62 21.38 -4.73
C ALA A 8 16.00 22.74 -5.38
N LEU A 9 17.29 22.94 -5.66
CA LEU A 9 17.78 24.13 -6.38
C LEU A 9 17.44 24.05 -7.88
N LEU A 10 17.46 22.84 -8.47
CA LEU A 10 17.12 22.61 -9.88
C LEU A 10 15.62 22.78 -10.14
N ALA A 11 14.74 22.32 -9.24
CA ALA A 11 13.29 22.59 -9.31
C ALA A 11 13.01 24.10 -9.24
N LEU A 12 13.75 24.84 -8.42
CA LEU A 12 13.71 26.31 -8.38
C LEU A 12 14.27 26.96 -9.66
N THR A 13 15.29 26.36 -10.29
CA THR A 13 15.93 26.92 -11.48
C THR A 13 15.12 26.64 -12.76
N ILE A 14 14.40 25.50 -12.83
CA ILE A 14 13.51 25.17 -13.95
C ILE A 14 12.26 26.07 -13.94
N CYS A 15 11.74 26.44 -12.76
CA CYS A 15 10.68 27.45 -12.67
C CYS A 15 11.19 28.88 -12.96
N ALA A 16 12.47 29.17 -12.72
CA ALA A 16 13.04 30.51 -12.92
C ALA A 16 13.42 30.80 -14.37
N SER A 17 13.62 29.79 -15.23
CA SER A 17 14.07 29.99 -16.62
C SER A 17 12.94 30.11 -17.65
N ALA A 18 11.68 29.88 -17.27
CA ALA A 18 10.54 29.85 -18.19
C ALA A 18 9.47 30.92 -17.97
N THR A 19 9.60 31.77 -16.94
CA THR A 19 8.59 32.81 -16.64
C THR A 19 9.21 34.12 -16.25
N PRO A 20 8.69 35.28 -16.71
CA PRO A 20 9.11 36.58 -16.22
C PRO A 20 8.95 36.66 -14.71
N GLU A 21 9.88 37.30 -14.01
CA GLU A 21 9.91 37.51 -12.53
C GLU A 21 8.61 38.09 -11.93
N SER A 22 7.71 38.57 -12.78
CA SER A 22 6.40 39.11 -12.41
C SER A 22 5.28 38.07 -12.18
N ALA A 23 5.54 36.76 -12.39
CA ALA A 23 4.51 35.72 -12.38
C ALA A 23 4.17 35.17 -10.97
N PHE A 24 5.04 35.33 -9.97
CA PHE A 24 4.79 34.81 -8.62
C PHE A 24 4.74 35.95 -7.60
N ALA A 25 3.51 36.36 -7.25
CA ALA A 25 3.32 37.43 -6.26
C ALA A 25 3.73 37.02 -4.84
N SER A 26 3.82 35.72 -4.53
CA SER A 26 4.30 35.21 -3.27
C SER A 26 5.10 33.91 -3.42
N LYS A 27 6.43 34.04 -3.50
CA LYS A 27 7.33 32.88 -3.48
C LYS A 27 7.11 32.00 -2.24
N ALA A 28 6.69 32.58 -1.12
CA ALA A 28 6.42 31.83 0.11
C ALA A 28 5.18 30.94 -0.02
N ASP A 29 4.11 31.39 -0.68
CA ASP A 29 2.89 30.63 -0.89
C ASP A 29 3.16 29.39 -1.75
N PHE A 30 3.92 29.54 -2.84
CA PHE A 30 4.37 28.42 -3.68
C PHE A 30 5.21 27.43 -2.88
N VAL A 31 6.24 27.90 -2.17
CA VAL A 31 7.17 27.02 -1.43
C VAL A 31 6.47 26.27 -0.31
N THR A 32 5.57 26.91 0.41
CA THR A 32 4.81 26.28 1.49
C THR A 32 3.91 25.17 0.95
N ALA A 33 3.17 25.44 -0.15
CA ALA A 33 2.31 24.43 -0.78
C ALA A 33 3.11 23.27 -1.40
N TYR A 34 4.26 23.55 -2.01
CA TYR A 34 5.18 22.55 -2.54
C TYR A 34 5.67 21.60 -1.43
N ASN A 35 6.19 22.13 -0.34
CA ASN A 35 6.68 21.32 0.78
C ASN A 35 5.55 20.55 1.48
N TYR A 36 4.39 21.18 1.65
CA TYR A 36 3.21 20.55 2.23
C TYR A 36 2.74 19.35 1.40
N THR A 37 2.68 19.51 0.08
CA THR A 37 2.26 18.44 -0.84
C THR A 37 3.26 17.28 -0.82
N ILE A 38 4.56 17.52 -0.95
CA ILE A 38 5.57 16.46 -0.89
C ILE A 38 5.48 15.69 0.43
N ARG A 39 5.34 16.42 1.54
CA ARG A 39 5.41 15.79 2.87
C ARG A 39 4.16 14.99 3.20
N TYR A 40 2.99 15.40 2.73
CA TYR A 40 1.71 14.84 3.19
C TYR A 40 0.86 14.16 2.11
N LEU A 41 1.28 14.10 0.86
CA LEU A 41 0.53 13.42 -0.21
C LEU A 41 0.07 12.00 0.19
N PRO A 42 0.91 11.16 0.84
CA PRO A 42 0.50 9.81 1.25
C PRO A 42 -0.75 9.79 2.14
N ARG A 43 -1.00 10.90 2.85
CA ARG A 43 -2.16 11.00 3.76
C ARG A 43 -3.50 10.88 3.06
N ILE A 44 -3.59 11.24 1.79
CA ILE A 44 -4.86 11.17 1.04
C ILE A 44 -5.38 9.74 1.01
N GLN A 45 -4.54 8.78 0.68
CA GLN A 45 -4.95 7.38 0.54
C GLN A 45 -5.16 6.73 1.91
N THR A 46 -4.26 6.95 2.86
CA THR A 46 -4.39 6.41 4.21
C THR A 46 -5.64 6.95 4.92
N TRP A 47 -5.94 8.24 4.76
CA TRP A 47 -7.15 8.86 5.32
C TRP A 47 -8.42 8.32 4.68
N ALA A 48 -8.46 8.17 3.36
CA ALA A 48 -9.59 7.59 2.67
C ALA A 48 -9.84 6.12 3.11
N GLY A 49 -8.77 5.35 3.29
CA GLY A 49 -8.84 4.00 3.88
C GLY A 49 -9.40 4.00 5.30
N GLN A 50 -8.99 4.94 6.14
CA GLN A 50 -9.56 5.12 7.49
C GLN A 50 -11.04 5.43 7.46
N LEU A 51 -11.47 6.39 6.61
CA LEU A 51 -12.90 6.73 6.48
C LEU A 51 -13.73 5.53 6.03
N SER A 52 -13.25 4.81 5.01
CA SER A 52 -13.92 3.59 4.53
C SER A 52 -14.04 2.54 5.65
N ALA A 53 -13.00 2.34 6.45
CA ALA A 53 -13.06 1.41 7.57
C ALA A 53 -14.03 1.87 8.67
N ILE A 54 -14.10 3.16 8.95
CA ILE A 54 -15.05 3.74 9.93
C ILE A 54 -16.49 3.53 9.43
N GLU A 55 -16.78 3.92 8.19
CA GLU A 55 -18.13 3.83 7.59
C GLU A 55 -18.64 2.39 7.53
N LYS A 56 -17.77 1.44 7.19
CA LYS A 56 -18.10 0.01 7.09
C LYS A 56 -18.05 -0.73 8.43
N GLY A 57 -17.63 -0.06 9.51
CA GLY A 57 -17.46 -0.69 10.81
C GLY A 57 -16.33 -1.73 10.85
N HIS A 58 -15.29 -1.56 10.04
CA HIS A 58 -14.13 -2.46 9.92
C HIS A 58 -12.91 -2.02 10.75
N VAL A 59 -13.00 -0.93 11.51
CA VAL A 59 -11.91 -0.52 12.42
C VAL A 59 -11.67 -1.61 13.47
N ASN A 60 -10.39 -1.96 13.66
CA ASN A 60 -9.96 -3.03 14.57
C ASN A 60 -10.58 -4.41 14.24
N LYS A 61 -10.83 -4.66 12.96
CA LYS A 61 -11.27 -5.96 12.46
C LYS A 61 -10.36 -6.44 11.34
N LEU A 62 -10.03 -7.73 11.37
CA LEU A 62 -9.37 -8.38 10.26
C LEU A 62 -10.35 -8.57 9.11
N ILE A 63 -9.96 -8.16 7.92
CA ILE A 63 -10.67 -8.39 6.67
C ILE A 63 -9.72 -9.00 5.66
N GLY A 64 -10.22 -9.83 4.77
CA GLY A 64 -9.41 -10.42 3.70
C GLY A 64 -10.25 -10.78 2.48
N PRO A 65 -9.64 -10.85 1.27
CA PRO A 65 -10.32 -11.30 0.07
C PRO A 65 -10.57 -12.81 0.11
N GLU A 66 -11.58 -13.28 -0.64
CA GLU A 66 -11.85 -14.72 -0.78
C GLU A 66 -10.68 -15.47 -1.43
N SER A 67 -9.99 -14.82 -2.37
CA SER A 67 -8.92 -15.37 -3.22
C SER A 67 -7.73 -14.42 -3.30
N PRO A 68 -6.61 -14.82 -3.93
CA PRO A 68 -5.56 -13.87 -4.32
C PRO A 68 -6.12 -12.70 -5.13
N MET A 69 -5.42 -11.57 -5.11
CA MET A 69 -5.87 -10.35 -5.78
C MET A 69 -5.99 -10.55 -7.29
N SER A 70 -6.93 -9.84 -7.89
CA SER A 70 -7.27 -9.90 -9.32
C SER A 70 -7.36 -8.47 -9.89
N PRO A 71 -7.50 -8.28 -11.21
CA PRO A 71 -7.63 -6.96 -11.83
C PRO A 71 -8.84 -6.13 -11.38
N GLU A 72 -9.83 -6.75 -10.74
CA GLU A 72 -10.96 -6.04 -10.14
C GLU A 72 -10.53 -5.21 -8.91
N TYR A 73 -9.42 -5.60 -8.25
CA TYR A 73 -8.92 -4.86 -7.10
C TYR A 73 -8.07 -3.66 -7.54
N LYS A 74 -8.56 -2.46 -7.27
CA LYS A 74 -7.94 -1.19 -7.69
C LYS A 74 -7.65 -0.22 -6.54
N ALA A 75 -7.84 -0.64 -5.30
CA ALA A 75 -7.67 0.23 -4.14
C ALA A 75 -6.21 0.57 -3.83
N VAL A 76 -5.27 -0.29 -4.23
CA VAL A 76 -3.83 -0.14 -3.98
C VAL A 76 -3.08 -0.35 -5.29
N VAL A 77 -2.17 0.55 -5.63
CA VAL A 77 -1.30 0.42 -6.79
C VAL A 77 -0.34 -0.77 -6.64
N ALA A 78 0.09 -1.32 -7.76
CA ALA A 78 1.07 -2.42 -7.78
C ALA A 78 0.71 -3.58 -6.85
N ILE A 79 -0.57 -3.92 -6.71
CA ILE A 79 -0.99 -5.01 -5.83
C ILE A 79 -0.35 -6.35 -6.26
N ASN A 80 0.13 -7.16 -5.32
CA ASN A 80 0.69 -8.46 -5.65
C ASN A 80 -0.39 -9.54 -5.71
N VAL A 81 -0.09 -10.63 -6.43
CA VAL A 81 -0.92 -11.83 -6.55
C VAL A 81 -0.26 -13.06 -5.89
N ASP A 82 0.88 -12.86 -5.25
CA ASP A 82 1.76 -13.92 -4.73
C ASP A 82 1.35 -14.41 -3.34
N THR A 83 0.52 -13.63 -2.62
CA THR A 83 0.19 -13.88 -1.22
C THR A 83 -1.30 -13.71 -0.95
N LEU A 84 -1.80 -14.45 0.04
CA LEU A 84 -3.13 -14.24 0.58
C LEU A 84 -3.09 -13.13 1.63
N TYR A 85 -3.93 -12.11 1.44
CA TYR A 85 -3.97 -10.95 2.32
C TYR A 85 -4.94 -11.13 3.49
N THR A 86 -4.55 -10.56 4.63
CA THR A 86 -5.43 -10.24 5.76
C THR A 86 -5.03 -8.86 6.25
N SER A 87 -5.97 -7.92 6.31
CA SER A 87 -5.69 -6.51 6.60
C SER A 87 -6.57 -5.98 7.70
N ALA A 88 -6.11 -4.95 8.40
CA ALA A 88 -6.91 -4.20 9.36
C ALA A 88 -6.51 -2.74 9.40
N THR A 89 -7.48 -1.86 9.54
CA THR A 89 -7.27 -0.48 9.98
C THR A 89 -7.32 -0.45 11.50
N ILE A 90 -6.21 -0.09 12.12
CA ILE A 90 -6.02 -0.15 13.58
C ILE A 90 -6.26 1.22 14.19
N ASP A 91 -7.04 1.27 15.27
CA ASP A 91 -7.18 2.42 16.18
C ASP A 91 -6.89 1.98 17.62
N LEU A 92 -5.82 2.52 18.19
CA LEU A 92 -5.32 2.23 19.53
C LEU A 92 -5.66 3.35 20.54
N ALA A 93 -6.50 4.32 20.17
CA ALA A 93 -6.78 5.48 21.02
C ALA A 93 -7.45 5.11 22.35
N VAL A 94 -8.19 4.00 22.39
CA VAL A 94 -8.96 3.58 23.57
C VAL A 94 -8.22 2.50 24.37
N GLN A 95 -7.71 1.46 23.71
CA GLN A 95 -7.04 0.32 24.33
C GLN A 95 -6.20 -0.45 23.30
N PRO A 96 -5.23 -1.27 23.75
CA PRO A 96 -4.48 -2.16 22.87
C PRO A 96 -5.39 -3.12 22.10
N GLN A 97 -4.89 -3.53 20.93
CA GLN A 97 -5.46 -4.61 20.13
C GLN A 97 -4.56 -5.84 20.25
N ILE A 98 -5.16 -6.99 20.54
CA ILE A 98 -4.46 -8.26 20.68
C ILE A 98 -4.55 -9.02 19.36
N LEU A 99 -3.40 -9.19 18.70
CA LEU A 99 -3.22 -10.00 17.52
C LEU A 99 -2.75 -11.40 17.94
N THR A 100 -3.57 -12.42 17.67
CA THR A 100 -3.21 -13.82 17.92
C THR A 100 -2.93 -14.49 16.59
N LEU A 101 -1.70 -15.02 16.45
CA LEU A 101 -1.20 -15.72 15.28
C LEU A 101 -1.04 -17.20 15.59
N PRO A 102 -1.61 -18.11 14.80
CA PRO A 102 -1.33 -19.55 14.97
C PRO A 102 0.11 -19.87 14.59
N GLN A 103 0.66 -20.97 15.10
CA GLN A 103 1.88 -21.56 14.56
C GLN A 103 1.65 -21.90 13.09
N TYR A 104 2.64 -21.61 12.25
CA TYR A 104 2.55 -21.83 10.81
C TYR A 104 3.83 -22.47 10.28
N ASP A 105 3.68 -23.59 9.59
CA ASP A 105 4.83 -24.33 9.05
C ASP A 105 5.50 -23.62 7.86
N TYR A 106 4.79 -22.64 7.29
CA TYR A 106 5.22 -21.88 6.13
C TYR A 106 5.42 -20.39 6.47
N SER A 107 5.83 -19.59 5.49
CA SER A 107 6.15 -18.18 5.76
C SER A 107 4.95 -17.26 5.61
N TYR A 108 4.82 -16.32 6.54
CA TYR A 108 4.00 -15.13 6.42
C TYR A 108 4.85 -13.88 6.72
N SER A 109 4.35 -12.72 6.36
CA SER A 109 4.93 -11.45 6.77
C SER A 109 3.85 -10.51 7.27
N ILE A 110 4.21 -9.66 8.24
CA ILE A 110 3.36 -8.57 8.72
C ILE A 110 3.99 -7.26 8.32
N LEU A 111 3.22 -6.43 7.64
CA LEU A 111 3.49 -5.03 7.39
C LEU A 111 2.53 -4.20 8.23
N GLN A 112 3.05 -3.31 9.03
CA GLN A 112 2.29 -2.26 9.68
C GLN A 112 2.88 -0.91 9.27
N VAL A 113 2.03 -0.02 8.75
CA VAL A 113 2.44 1.31 8.32
C VAL A 113 1.67 2.38 9.07
N ASP A 114 2.33 3.51 9.29
CA ASP A 114 1.71 4.70 9.83
C ASP A 114 0.76 5.39 8.83
N VAL A 115 0.20 6.51 9.25
CA VAL A 115 -0.71 7.30 8.42
C VAL A 115 -0.01 8.03 7.25
N PHE A 116 1.31 7.96 7.17
CA PHE A 116 2.13 8.56 6.11
C PHE A 116 2.87 7.54 5.25
N GLY A 117 2.64 6.23 5.47
CA GLY A 117 3.27 5.16 4.70
C GLY A 117 4.67 4.75 5.18
N ASN A 118 5.12 5.18 6.38
CA ASN A 118 6.34 4.63 6.98
C ASN A 118 6.07 3.26 7.57
N VAL A 119 7.01 2.32 7.41
CA VAL A 119 6.92 1.01 8.05
C VAL A 119 7.20 1.14 9.54
N LEU A 120 6.27 0.62 10.33
CA LEU A 120 6.44 0.49 11.78
C LEU A 120 7.12 -0.85 12.08
N SER A 121 8.12 -0.86 12.95
CA SER A 121 8.82 -2.09 13.33
C SER A 121 7.87 -3.04 14.04
N THR A 122 7.66 -4.24 13.48
CA THR A 122 6.83 -5.28 14.09
C THR A 122 7.60 -6.53 14.46
N ASN A 123 8.86 -6.68 14.26
CA ASN A 123 9.64 -7.92 14.46
C ASN A 123 9.08 -9.18 13.77
N LEU A 124 8.05 -9.03 12.93
CA LEU A 124 7.32 -10.10 12.25
C LEU A 124 7.35 -9.93 10.74
N ALA A 125 8.36 -9.24 10.22
CA ALA A 125 8.50 -8.96 8.79
C ALA A 125 8.56 -10.21 7.91
N ASN A 126 9.21 -11.28 8.41
CA ASN A 126 9.19 -12.61 7.81
C ASN A 126 9.18 -13.64 8.94
N SER A 127 8.11 -14.39 9.14
CA SER A 127 7.95 -15.28 10.28
C SER A 127 7.24 -16.57 9.91
N LYS A 128 7.43 -17.57 10.79
CA LYS A 128 6.64 -18.81 10.86
C LYS A 128 6.02 -18.99 12.24
N GLU A 129 6.41 -18.14 13.20
CA GLU A 129 6.09 -18.31 14.61
C GLU A 129 4.66 -17.87 14.92
N GLY A 130 3.98 -18.68 15.70
CA GLY A 130 2.73 -18.27 16.35
C GLY A 130 2.98 -17.41 17.58
N GLY A 131 1.93 -16.81 18.12
CA GLY A 131 2.03 -16.03 19.34
C GLY A 131 0.87 -15.09 19.54
N THR A 132 0.86 -14.49 20.72
CA THR A 132 -0.11 -13.46 21.08
C THR A 132 0.63 -12.14 21.30
N TYR A 133 0.24 -11.13 20.55
CA TYR A 133 0.92 -9.84 20.48
C TYR A 133 -0.07 -8.72 20.79
N ALA A 134 0.26 -7.85 21.73
CA ALA A 134 -0.50 -6.62 21.96
C ALA A 134 0.09 -5.48 21.16
N LEU A 135 -0.68 -4.93 20.23
CA LEU A 135 -0.38 -3.65 19.59
C LEU A 135 -0.78 -2.54 20.56
N VAL A 136 0.21 -1.82 21.08
CA VAL A 136 0.02 -0.86 22.17
C VAL A 136 0.28 0.55 21.69
N GLY A 137 -0.75 1.38 21.73
CA GLY A 137 -0.66 2.79 21.35
C GLY A 137 0.07 3.66 22.39
N PRO A 138 0.48 4.89 22.01
CA PRO A 138 1.37 5.74 22.81
C PRO A 138 0.79 6.16 24.16
N ASN A 139 -0.53 6.15 24.30
CA ASN A 139 -1.22 6.62 25.50
C ASN A 139 -1.55 5.52 26.51
N TYR A 140 -1.33 4.25 26.17
CA TYR A 140 -1.64 3.14 27.06
C TYR A 140 -0.51 2.90 28.07
N LYS A 141 -0.82 2.98 29.35
CA LYS A 141 0.14 2.80 30.47
C LYS A 141 -0.21 1.59 31.36
N GLY A 142 -1.24 0.81 30.97
CA GLY A 142 -1.68 -0.36 31.73
C GLY A 142 -0.75 -1.56 31.54
N SER A 143 -0.96 -2.58 32.40
CA SER A 143 -0.31 -3.89 32.26
C SER A 143 -0.99 -4.73 31.16
N LEU A 144 -0.26 -5.70 30.66
CA LEU A 144 -0.77 -6.72 29.75
C LEU A 144 -0.88 -8.05 30.50
N PRO A 145 -1.77 -8.95 30.06
CA PRO A 145 -1.84 -10.31 30.60
C PRO A 145 -0.53 -11.09 30.38
N ASP A 146 -0.28 -12.08 31.23
CA ASP A 146 0.88 -12.96 31.11
C ASP A 146 0.87 -13.71 29.76
N GLY A 147 2.05 -13.87 29.15
CA GLY A 147 2.22 -14.54 27.86
C GLY A 147 1.87 -13.70 26.64
N VAL A 148 1.47 -12.43 26.80
CA VAL A 148 1.22 -11.50 25.69
C VAL A 148 2.45 -10.66 25.41
N ASN A 149 2.99 -10.77 24.21
CA ASN A 149 4.15 -10.01 23.74
C ASN A 149 3.74 -8.57 23.41
N ARG A 150 4.45 -7.58 23.95
CA ARG A 150 4.16 -6.17 23.73
C ARG A 150 4.84 -5.67 22.47
N ILE A 151 4.08 -5.03 21.58
CA ILE A 151 4.57 -4.29 20.42
C ILE A 151 4.14 -2.83 20.58
N GLU A 152 5.11 -1.95 20.77
CA GLU A 152 4.84 -0.51 20.84
C GLU A 152 4.56 0.04 19.45
N VAL A 153 3.42 0.71 19.32
CA VAL A 153 3.01 1.43 18.12
C VAL A 153 3.05 2.91 18.45
N PRO A 154 3.91 3.71 17.76
CA PRO A 154 4.12 5.12 18.10
C PRO A 154 2.88 6.00 17.84
N GLU A 155 1.86 5.43 17.23
CA GLU A 155 0.66 6.12 16.76
C GLU A 155 -0.62 5.42 17.21
N ASN A 156 -1.73 6.18 17.24
CA ASN A 156 -3.02 5.56 17.47
C ASN A 156 -3.58 4.87 16.22
N TRP A 157 -3.27 5.38 15.03
CA TRP A 157 -3.80 4.85 13.78
C TRP A 157 -2.71 4.28 12.90
N SER A 158 -2.94 3.08 12.39
CA SER A 158 -2.05 2.41 11.45
C SER A 158 -2.82 1.48 10.53
N GLN A 159 -2.17 1.04 9.45
CA GLN A 159 -2.66 -0.01 8.56
C GLN A 159 -1.83 -1.26 8.79
N LEU A 160 -2.51 -2.39 8.99
CA LEU A 160 -1.90 -3.70 9.15
C LEU A 160 -2.20 -4.56 7.94
N ALA A 161 -1.18 -5.23 7.38
CA ALA A 161 -1.34 -6.21 6.31
C ALA A 161 -0.50 -7.47 6.63
N ILE A 162 -1.18 -8.58 6.80
CA ILE A 162 -0.59 -9.91 6.92
C ILE A 162 -0.60 -10.54 5.53
N ARG A 163 0.55 -11.01 5.06
CA ARG A 163 0.73 -11.62 3.75
C ARG A 163 1.21 -13.06 3.92
N THR A 164 0.36 -14.01 3.62
CA THR A 164 0.66 -15.43 3.74
C THR A 164 1.02 -16.00 2.36
N SER A 165 2.16 -16.68 2.24
CA SER A 165 2.61 -17.27 0.97
C SER A 165 1.62 -18.29 0.45
N LEU A 166 1.33 -18.24 -0.85
CA LEU A 166 0.49 -19.23 -1.56
C LEU A 166 1.29 -20.44 -2.01
N TYR A 167 2.61 -20.26 -2.13
CA TYR A 167 3.57 -21.31 -2.47
C TYR A 167 4.79 -21.17 -1.58
N THR A 168 5.41 -22.28 -1.22
CA THR A 168 6.61 -22.29 -0.39
C THR A 168 7.59 -23.36 -0.87
N LEU A 169 8.88 -23.17 -0.59
CA LEU A 169 9.87 -24.21 -0.82
C LEU A 169 9.58 -25.44 0.05
N ASN A 170 9.74 -26.63 -0.51
CA ASN A 170 9.70 -27.86 0.26
C ASN A 170 10.85 -27.91 1.29
N VAL A 171 10.80 -28.85 2.20
CA VAL A 171 11.81 -29.00 3.27
C VAL A 171 13.26 -29.17 2.77
N ASN A 172 13.43 -29.64 1.53
CA ASN A 172 14.74 -29.82 0.91
C ASN A 172 15.20 -28.59 0.11
N GLY A 173 14.37 -27.54 0.01
CA GLY A 173 14.67 -26.32 -0.76
C GLY A 173 14.77 -26.53 -2.28
N THR A 174 14.23 -27.63 -2.82
CA THR A 174 14.43 -28.02 -4.22
C THR A 174 13.25 -27.73 -5.14
N SER A 175 12.05 -27.57 -4.59
CA SER A 175 10.84 -27.29 -5.36
C SER A 175 9.81 -26.54 -4.54
N TYR A 176 8.96 -25.77 -5.22
CA TYR A 176 7.82 -25.12 -4.58
C TYR A 176 6.63 -26.07 -4.50
N ILE A 177 5.93 -25.99 -3.39
CA ILE A 177 4.67 -26.70 -3.14
C ILE A 177 3.54 -25.69 -2.98
N ASP A 178 2.34 -26.09 -3.40
CA ASP A 178 1.12 -25.30 -3.21
C ASP A 178 0.72 -25.33 -1.73
N THR A 179 0.58 -24.15 -1.14
CA THR A 179 0.20 -23.94 0.27
C THR A 179 -1.03 -23.07 0.42
N GLN A 180 -1.84 -22.91 -0.63
CA GLN A 180 -3.02 -22.02 -0.60
C GLN A 180 -4.04 -22.44 0.46
N SER A 181 -4.32 -23.74 0.62
CA SER A 181 -5.22 -24.27 1.66
C SER A 181 -4.66 -24.00 3.08
N ASN A 182 -3.35 -24.12 3.25
CA ASN A 182 -2.68 -23.82 4.52
C ASN A 182 -2.74 -22.32 4.83
N ALA A 183 -2.55 -21.46 3.82
CA ALA A 183 -2.69 -20.02 3.96
C ALA A 183 -4.11 -19.61 4.37
N ALA A 184 -5.13 -20.24 3.78
CA ALA A 184 -6.53 -20.02 4.16
C ALA A 184 -6.82 -20.46 5.61
N THR A 185 -6.27 -21.61 6.04
CA THR A 185 -6.39 -22.11 7.41
C THR A 185 -5.69 -21.19 8.42
N PHE A 186 -4.46 -20.74 8.11
CA PHE A 186 -3.74 -19.77 8.93
C PHE A 186 -4.56 -18.50 9.11
N ARG A 187 -5.10 -17.94 8.00
CA ARG A 187 -5.93 -16.75 8.04
C ARG A 187 -7.20 -16.95 8.89
N ALA A 188 -7.88 -18.09 8.75
CA ALA A 188 -9.09 -18.38 9.52
C ALA A 188 -8.82 -18.51 11.02
N SER A 189 -7.58 -18.87 11.39
CA SER A 189 -7.15 -19.02 12.79
C SER A 189 -6.50 -17.75 13.36
N THR A 190 -6.19 -16.76 12.52
CA THR A 190 -5.65 -15.45 12.95
C THR A 190 -6.77 -14.59 13.51
N ARG A 191 -6.54 -13.93 14.66
CA ARG A 191 -7.54 -13.15 15.39
C ARG A 191 -7.01 -11.78 15.76
N LEU A 192 -7.90 -10.80 15.76
CA LEU A 192 -7.64 -9.45 16.29
C LEU A 192 -8.78 -9.05 17.21
N GLN A 193 -8.48 -8.83 18.47
CA GLN A 193 -9.45 -8.49 19.51
C GLN A 193 -8.98 -7.28 20.31
N SER A 194 -9.90 -6.49 20.82
CA SER A 194 -9.53 -5.52 21.86
C SER A 194 -9.00 -6.25 23.11
N LEU A 195 -8.13 -5.61 23.87
CA LEU A 195 -7.58 -6.18 25.11
C LEU A 195 -8.70 -6.67 26.06
N SER A 196 -9.76 -5.89 26.21
CA SER A 196 -10.90 -6.26 27.07
C SER A 196 -11.67 -7.48 26.55
N ALA A 197 -11.86 -7.60 25.22
CA ALA A 197 -12.53 -8.75 24.64
C ALA A 197 -11.66 -10.01 24.73
N TRP A 198 -10.37 -9.88 24.47
CA TRP A 198 -9.41 -11.00 24.58
C TRP A 198 -9.32 -11.50 26.03
N THR A 199 -9.27 -10.60 27.01
CA THR A 199 -9.26 -10.99 28.43
C THR A 199 -10.52 -11.74 28.83
N ALA A 200 -11.67 -11.39 28.27
CA ALA A 200 -12.93 -12.09 28.55
C ALA A 200 -13.00 -13.45 27.84
N SER A 201 -12.44 -13.59 26.62
CA SER A 201 -12.48 -14.82 25.83
C SER A 201 -11.29 -14.88 24.86
N PRO A 202 -10.12 -15.41 25.29
CA PRO A 202 -8.91 -15.43 24.47
C PRO A 202 -9.00 -16.28 23.19
N THR A 203 -9.90 -17.25 23.16
CA THR A 203 -9.99 -18.27 22.09
C THR A 203 -11.15 -18.07 21.13
N SER A 204 -11.97 -17.04 21.28
CA SER A 204 -13.13 -16.81 20.42
C SER A 204 -13.34 -15.33 20.12
N GLY A 205 -13.76 -15.04 18.88
CA GLY A 205 -13.97 -13.70 18.38
C GLY A 205 -12.72 -13.10 17.71
N GLY A 206 -12.91 -12.06 16.93
CA GLY A 206 -11.84 -11.37 16.21
C GLY A 206 -11.32 -12.10 14.98
N GLU A 207 -12.04 -13.08 14.48
CA GLU A 207 -11.71 -13.82 13.25
C GLU A 207 -11.74 -12.91 12.02
N THR A 208 -11.01 -13.32 10.99
CA THR A 208 -10.96 -12.60 9.72
C THR A 208 -12.31 -12.67 8.99
N GLN A 209 -12.87 -11.51 8.69
CA GLN A 209 -14.05 -11.39 7.84
C GLN A 209 -13.62 -11.50 6.36
N ILE A 210 -14.15 -12.48 5.66
CA ILE A 210 -13.91 -12.66 4.22
C ILE A 210 -14.84 -11.76 3.44
N LEU A 211 -14.25 -10.92 2.57
CA LEU A 211 -14.99 -9.99 1.72
C LEU A 211 -14.71 -10.29 0.24
N PRO A 212 -15.73 -10.21 -0.62
CA PRO A 212 -15.50 -10.34 -2.06
C PRO A 212 -14.57 -9.22 -2.56
N ILE A 213 -13.75 -9.54 -3.56
CA ILE A 213 -13.00 -8.53 -4.30
C ILE A 213 -14.02 -7.70 -5.08
N SER A 214 -14.07 -6.41 -4.81
CA SER A 214 -15.00 -5.47 -5.43
C SER A 214 -14.24 -4.37 -6.14
N GLY A 215 -14.67 -4.01 -7.35
CA GLY A 215 -14.16 -2.85 -8.09
C GLY A 215 -14.65 -1.49 -7.54
N ASN A 216 -15.61 -1.49 -6.62
CA ASN A 216 -16.15 -0.27 -6.03
C ASN A 216 -15.34 0.14 -4.79
N PHE A 217 -14.38 1.03 -4.98
CA PHE A 217 -13.58 1.59 -3.89
C PHE A 217 -13.97 3.04 -3.63
N SER A 218 -14.13 3.38 -2.36
CA SER A 218 -14.29 4.76 -1.89
C SER A 218 -12.93 5.47 -1.70
N VAL A 219 -11.84 4.85 -2.14
CA VAL A 219 -10.48 5.38 -2.00
C VAL A 219 -10.04 6.01 -3.32
N PRO A 220 -9.46 7.21 -3.33
CA PRO A 220 -8.88 7.78 -4.53
C PRO A 220 -7.76 6.89 -5.06
N THR A 221 -7.91 6.39 -6.28
CA THR A 221 -6.84 5.69 -6.97
C THR A 221 -5.73 6.65 -7.38
N LYS A 222 -4.56 6.13 -7.78
CA LYS A 222 -3.45 6.95 -8.29
C LYS A 222 -3.93 7.92 -9.38
N THR A 223 -4.67 7.44 -10.37
CA THR A 223 -5.16 8.27 -11.48
C THR A 223 -6.11 9.38 -11.03
N ILE A 224 -6.91 9.15 -9.99
CA ILE A 224 -7.76 10.19 -9.40
C ILE A 224 -6.92 11.24 -8.68
N VAL A 225 -5.90 10.83 -7.91
CA VAL A 225 -5.00 11.77 -7.24
C VAL A 225 -4.23 12.60 -8.26
N ASP A 226 -3.66 11.96 -9.29
CA ASP A 226 -2.96 12.64 -10.38
C ASP A 226 -3.87 13.68 -11.06
N ALA A 227 -5.10 13.30 -11.41
CA ALA A 227 -6.07 14.19 -12.03
C ALA A 227 -6.47 15.37 -11.12
N LEU A 228 -6.69 15.12 -9.83
CA LEU A 228 -7.01 16.16 -8.86
C LEU A 228 -5.89 17.20 -8.75
N VAL A 229 -4.64 16.76 -8.61
CA VAL A 229 -3.50 17.68 -8.51
C VAL A 229 -3.34 18.50 -9.79
N GLN A 230 -3.44 17.86 -10.95
CA GLN A 230 -3.20 18.54 -12.23
C GLN A 230 -4.35 19.43 -12.67
N ALA A 231 -5.59 18.93 -12.61
CA ALA A 231 -6.75 19.67 -13.09
C ALA A 231 -7.37 20.59 -12.05
N THR A 232 -7.45 20.17 -10.80
CA THR A 232 -8.13 20.89 -9.71
C THR A 232 -7.29 20.95 -8.43
N PRO A 233 -6.06 21.52 -8.46
CA PRO A 233 -5.12 21.50 -7.32
C PRO A 233 -5.69 22.15 -6.06
N ARG A 234 -6.61 23.09 -6.17
CA ARG A 234 -7.33 23.64 -5.01
C ARG A 234 -8.14 22.55 -4.30
N ALA A 235 -8.93 21.77 -5.04
CA ALA A 235 -9.73 20.68 -4.47
C ALA A 235 -8.83 19.58 -3.86
N PHE A 236 -7.71 19.26 -4.52
CA PHE A 236 -6.69 18.37 -3.97
C PHE A 236 -6.16 18.86 -2.62
N LEU A 237 -5.78 20.14 -2.52
CA LEU A 237 -5.24 20.74 -1.30
C LEU A 237 -6.29 20.82 -0.18
N GLU A 238 -7.55 21.10 -0.51
CA GLU A 238 -8.66 21.06 0.44
C GLU A 238 -8.89 19.64 1.00
N LEU A 239 -8.80 18.63 0.13
CA LEU A 239 -8.89 17.21 0.52
C LEU A 239 -7.71 16.82 1.43
N LEU A 240 -6.49 17.18 1.05
CA LEU A 240 -5.27 16.90 1.82
C LEU A 240 -5.32 17.59 3.20
N GLN A 241 -5.72 18.86 3.23
CA GLN A 241 -5.89 19.59 4.48
C GLN A 241 -6.91 18.90 5.40
N THR A 242 -8.06 18.47 4.87
CA THR A 242 -9.08 17.75 5.63
C THR A 242 -8.51 16.44 6.21
N GLY A 243 -7.73 15.71 5.42
CA GLY A 243 -7.07 14.49 5.88
C GLY A 243 -6.06 14.76 7.01
N MET A 244 -5.30 15.85 6.91
CA MET A 244 -4.32 16.25 7.93
C MET A 244 -4.97 16.77 9.22
N GLU A 245 -6.12 17.39 9.14
CA GLU A 245 -6.89 17.88 10.30
C GLU A 245 -7.73 16.80 10.96
N SER A 246 -7.72 15.59 10.43
CA SER A 246 -8.41 14.45 11.03
C SER A 246 -7.86 14.17 12.44
N PRO A 247 -8.73 13.94 13.45
CA PRO A 247 -8.30 13.71 14.83
C PRO A 247 -7.51 12.40 15.02
N SER A 248 -7.35 11.62 13.97
CA SER A 248 -6.60 10.36 13.95
C SER A 248 -5.14 10.53 13.56
N THR A 249 -4.64 11.74 13.36
CA THR A 249 -3.23 11.94 13.03
C THR A 249 -2.34 11.75 14.26
N THR A 250 -1.21 11.17 13.99
CA THR A 250 -0.03 10.92 14.80
C THR A 250 0.46 12.14 15.59
N PRO A 251 1.19 11.93 16.67
CA PRO A 251 1.97 12.99 17.29
C PRO A 251 2.91 13.63 16.27
N LEU A 252 2.55 14.78 15.78
CA LEU A 252 3.31 15.53 14.78
C LEU A 252 4.60 16.10 15.39
N SER A 253 5.70 16.04 14.65
CA SER A 253 6.95 16.73 15.02
C SER A 253 6.74 18.24 15.11
N ALA A 254 7.67 18.96 15.71
CA ALA A 254 7.62 20.42 15.75
C ALA A 254 7.61 21.03 14.34
N SER A 255 8.41 20.46 13.42
CA SER A 255 8.47 20.91 12.02
C SER A 255 7.17 20.64 11.26
N ASP A 256 6.48 19.52 11.55
CA ASP A 256 5.17 19.24 10.97
C ASP A 256 4.14 20.27 11.43
N ARG A 257 4.08 20.53 12.72
CA ARG A 257 3.12 21.51 13.27
C ARG A 257 3.31 22.91 12.66
N ILE A 258 4.57 23.33 12.47
CA ILE A 258 4.89 24.61 11.83
C ILE A 258 4.41 24.61 10.38
N LEU A 259 4.79 23.62 9.57
CA LEU A 259 4.43 23.56 8.15
C LEU A 259 2.90 23.47 7.95
N ILE A 260 2.21 22.67 8.75
CA ILE A 260 0.76 22.51 8.68
C ILE A 260 0.05 23.83 9.05
N SER A 261 0.52 24.50 10.12
CA SER A 261 -0.06 25.79 10.51
C SER A 261 0.18 26.85 9.46
N GLU A 262 1.41 26.96 8.96
CA GLU A 262 1.77 27.92 7.91
C GLU A 262 0.96 27.70 6.63
N PHE A 263 0.85 26.45 6.17
CA PHE A 263 0.03 26.12 5.00
C PHE A 263 -1.44 26.47 5.22
N ARG A 264 -2.02 26.08 6.35
CA ARG A 264 -3.43 26.36 6.67
C ARG A 264 -3.72 27.87 6.62
N ASP A 265 -2.88 28.67 7.27
CA ASP A 265 -3.09 30.10 7.40
C ASP A 265 -2.93 30.82 6.05
N ARG A 266 -1.90 30.45 5.25
CA ARG A 266 -1.69 30.95 3.89
C ARG A 266 -2.83 30.55 2.95
N PHE A 267 -3.24 29.30 2.99
CA PHE A 267 -4.31 28.78 2.12
C PHE A 267 -5.66 29.41 2.45
N ALA A 268 -5.96 29.65 3.73
CA ALA A 268 -7.16 30.36 4.15
C ALA A 268 -7.15 31.83 3.67
N ALA A 269 -6.01 32.52 3.84
CA ALA A 269 -5.85 33.89 3.37
C ALA A 269 -5.97 33.99 1.84
N ALA A 270 -5.36 33.07 1.09
CA ALA A 270 -5.44 33.02 -0.37
C ALA A 270 -6.86 32.74 -0.88
N LYS A 271 -7.61 31.85 -0.22
CA LYS A 271 -9.03 31.60 -0.54
C LYS A 271 -9.89 32.85 -0.28
N SER A 272 -9.66 33.55 0.81
CA SER A 272 -10.38 34.78 1.15
C SER A 272 -10.07 35.90 0.15
N ALA A 273 -8.82 36.08 -0.24
CA ALA A 273 -8.40 37.04 -1.25
C ALA A 273 -9.02 36.73 -2.63
N ALA A 274 -9.05 35.44 -3.01
CA ALA A 274 -9.66 35.01 -4.26
C ALA A 274 -11.17 35.27 -4.33
N ALA A 275 -11.87 35.18 -3.20
CA ALA A 275 -13.31 35.49 -3.12
C ALA A 275 -13.64 36.95 -3.41
N VAL A 276 -12.68 37.88 -3.26
CA VAL A 276 -12.80 39.30 -3.57
C VAL A 276 -12.02 39.72 -4.83
N GLY A 277 -11.63 38.73 -5.66
CA GLY A 277 -11.03 38.94 -6.98
C GLY A 277 -9.50 38.95 -7.01
N SER A 278 -8.80 38.80 -5.90
CA SER A 278 -7.32 38.66 -5.86
C SER A 278 -6.87 37.20 -5.89
N ILE A 279 -6.56 36.67 -7.07
CA ILE A 279 -6.32 35.24 -7.28
C ILE A 279 -4.84 34.83 -7.20
N THR A 280 -3.90 35.78 -7.08
CA THR A 280 -2.45 35.53 -7.24
C THR A 280 -1.92 34.52 -6.22
N SER A 281 -2.13 34.73 -4.93
CA SER A 281 -1.68 33.81 -3.87
C SER A 281 -2.28 32.41 -4.03
N LEU A 282 -3.57 32.30 -4.39
CA LEU A 282 -4.19 31.00 -4.63
C LEU A 282 -3.60 30.30 -5.86
N SER A 283 -3.27 31.06 -6.91
CA SER A 283 -2.58 30.55 -8.10
C SER A 283 -1.19 30.00 -7.76
N ASP A 284 -0.42 30.74 -6.94
CA ASP A 284 0.92 30.32 -6.51
C ASP A 284 0.87 29.04 -5.65
N ILE A 285 -0.08 28.95 -4.72
CA ILE A 285 -0.33 27.74 -3.90
C ILE A 285 -0.66 26.55 -4.80
N CYS A 286 -1.55 26.73 -5.77
CA CYS A 286 -1.93 25.68 -6.72
C CYS A 286 -0.76 25.28 -7.63
N ALA A 287 0.07 26.21 -8.05
CA ALA A 287 1.27 25.94 -8.82
C ALA A 287 2.31 25.16 -7.98
N GLY A 288 2.45 25.48 -6.70
CA GLY A 288 3.30 24.74 -5.76
C GLY A 288 2.89 23.28 -5.62
N ALA A 289 1.59 22.99 -5.50
CA ALA A 289 1.08 21.62 -5.43
C ALA A 289 1.36 20.82 -6.72
N ARG A 290 1.15 21.42 -7.91
CA ARG A 290 1.46 20.79 -9.19
C ARG A 290 2.96 20.50 -9.31
N ALA A 291 3.80 21.47 -9.03
CA ALA A 291 5.26 21.31 -9.08
C ALA A 291 5.76 20.22 -8.11
N ALA A 292 5.14 20.10 -6.94
CA ALA A 292 5.43 19.03 -6.00
C ALA A 292 5.07 17.66 -6.57
N HIS A 293 3.91 17.53 -7.18
CA HIS A 293 3.49 16.28 -7.82
C HIS A 293 4.42 15.91 -8.97
N ASP A 294 4.78 16.87 -9.83
CA ASP A 294 5.73 16.64 -10.92
C ASP A 294 7.10 16.19 -10.38
N ALA A 295 7.56 16.77 -9.25
CA ALA A 295 8.80 16.35 -8.60
C ALA A 295 8.70 14.93 -8.01
N ILE A 296 7.55 14.53 -7.45
CA ILE A 296 7.30 13.18 -6.93
C ILE A 296 7.37 12.15 -8.05
N VAL A 297 6.73 12.43 -9.19
CA VAL A 297 6.76 11.57 -10.38
C VAL A 297 8.18 11.47 -10.95
N ALA A 298 8.85 12.60 -11.10
CA ALA A 298 10.23 12.66 -11.62
C ALA A 298 11.19 11.89 -10.70
N ASN A 299 11.07 12.04 -9.39
CA ASN A 299 11.91 11.34 -8.41
C ASN A 299 11.77 9.81 -8.52
N TRP A 300 10.55 9.30 -8.77
CA TRP A 300 10.36 7.88 -9.03
C TRP A 300 11.12 7.44 -10.27
N HIS A 301 10.83 8.05 -11.41
CA HIS A 301 11.33 7.62 -12.71
C HIS A 301 12.83 7.82 -12.92
N PHE A 302 13.46 8.74 -12.21
CA PHE A 302 14.89 8.99 -12.33
C PHE A 302 15.76 8.25 -11.32
N ASN A 303 15.16 7.49 -10.40
CA ASN A 303 15.90 6.72 -9.39
C ASN A 303 16.24 5.32 -9.91
N THR A 304 17.02 5.25 -11.00
CA THR A 304 17.39 4.00 -11.65
C THR A 304 18.67 3.40 -11.08
N VAL A 305 18.70 2.07 -10.93
CA VAL A 305 19.86 1.31 -10.42
C VAL A 305 20.67 0.62 -11.54
N GLY A 306 20.16 0.58 -12.75
CA GLY A 306 20.75 -0.05 -13.92
C GLY A 306 19.69 -0.71 -14.79
N ASN A 307 19.99 -0.93 -16.07
CA ASN A 307 19.07 -1.57 -17.01
C ASN A 307 17.64 -0.98 -17.01
N ASN A 308 17.53 0.34 -16.72
CA ASN A 308 16.26 1.09 -16.59
C ASN A 308 15.32 0.60 -15.48
N TRP A 309 15.81 -0.17 -14.50
CA TRP A 309 15.06 -0.52 -13.32
C TRP A 309 15.14 0.58 -12.25
N ILE A 310 14.00 0.89 -11.67
CA ILE A 310 13.80 1.84 -10.58
C ILE A 310 13.81 1.08 -9.26
N HIS A 311 14.64 1.52 -8.31
CA HIS A 311 14.71 0.94 -6.97
C HIS A 311 15.13 2.00 -5.95
N PHE A 312 14.55 1.96 -4.75
CA PHE A 312 14.88 2.81 -3.63
C PHE A 312 15.47 1.99 -2.49
N ASN A 313 16.70 2.28 -2.10
CA ASN A 313 17.38 1.56 -1.00
C ASN A 313 16.76 1.82 0.38
N ASN A 314 16.04 2.93 0.55
CA ASN A 314 15.32 3.31 1.77
C ASN A 314 13.83 2.98 1.71
N MET A 315 13.42 2.05 0.85
CA MET A 315 12.01 1.69 0.70
C MET A 315 11.42 1.20 2.03
N GLY A 316 10.30 1.83 2.45
CA GLY A 316 9.67 1.57 3.74
C GLY A 316 10.32 2.30 4.93
N ASP A 317 11.63 2.48 4.91
CA ASP A 317 12.42 3.17 5.95
C ASP A 317 12.75 4.60 5.50
N TRP A 318 11.73 5.38 5.24
CA TRP A 318 11.85 6.67 4.57
C TRP A 318 12.52 7.75 5.42
N GLY A 319 12.34 7.72 6.74
CA GLY A 319 12.83 8.77 7.63
C GLY A 319 12.37 10.16 7.16
N ASP A 320 13.34 11.08 7.01
CA ASP A 320 13.10 12.44 6.52
C ASP A 320 13.18 12.57 4.99
N ALA A 321 13.30 11.45 4.25
CA ALA A 321 13.28 11.45 2.78
C ALA A 321 11.83 11.55 2.25
N TYR A 322 11.15 12.66 2.55
CA TYR A 322 9.74 12.87 2.24
C TYR A 322 9.41 12.74 0.76
N LEU A 323 10.33 13.14 -0.13
CA LEU A 323 10.14 13.02 -1.57
C LEU A 323 10.17 11.55 -2.01
N ASP A 324 11.08 10.74 -1.46
CA ASP A 324 11.15 9.31 -1.75
C ASP A 324 9.90 8.60 -1.23
N ARG A 325 9.44 8.97 -0.02
CA ARG A 325 8.22 8.44 0.58
C ARG A 325 6.99 8.73 -0.28
N ALA A 326 6.82 9.96 -0.71
CA ALA A 326 5.70 10.34 -1.57
C ALA A 326 5.75 9.63 -2.93
N SER A 327 6.95 9.44 -3.49
CA SER A 327 7.14 8.69 -4.74
C SER A 327 6.81 7.19 -4.53
N GLY A 328 7.28 6.60 -3.44
CA GLY A 328 6.98 5.21 -3.10
C GLY A 328 5.48 4.98 -2.87
N ASP A 329 4.81 5.90 -2.17
CA ASP A 329 3.36 5.82 -1.97
C ASP A 329 2.58 5.91 -3.28
N LEU A 330 2.99 6.78 -4.19
CA LEU A 330 2.31 6.96 -5.47
C LEU A 330 2.46 5.77 -6.41
N TYR A 331 3.55 4.99 -6.33
CA TYR A 331 3.88 3.93 -7.30
C TYR A 331 3.83 2.51 -6.76
N ILE A 332 4.00 2.29 -5.45
CA ILE A 332 3.90 0.97 -4.81
C ILE A 332 2.86 0.99 -3.71
N GLN A 333 2.75 2.07 -2.96
CA GLN A 333 1.92 2.21 -1.77
C GLN A 333 2.21 1.07 -0.76
N TYR A 334 2.14 1.25 0.54
CA TYR A 334 2.31 0.20 1.55
C TYR A 334 3.43 -0.81 1.23
N CYS A 335 4.60 -0.32 0.78
CA CYS A 335 5.77 -1.16 0.52
C CYS A 335 6.39 -1.64 1.84
N ASN A 336 6.98 -2.85 1.80
CA ASN A 336 7.80 -3.33 2.90
C ASN A 336 9.16 -2.62 2.88
N ASN A 337 9.84 -2.64 4.04
CA ASN A 337 11.27 -2.36 4.09
C ASN A 337 12.08 -3.50 3.42
N ARG A 338 13.37 -3.24 3.17
CA ARG A 338 14.23 -4.11 2.40
C ARG A 338 14.42 -5.49 3.02
N GLU A 339 14.41 -5.62 4.34
CA GLU A 339 14.53 -6.90 5.04
C GLU A 339 13.35 -7.84 4.74
N ALA A 340 12.18 -7.29 4.47
CA ALA A 340 10.99 -8.07 4.15
C ALA A 340 10.83 -8.33 2.66
N ALA A 341 11.13 -7.34 1.81
CA ALA A 341 11.04 -7.49 0.36
C ALA A 341 11.86 -6.45 -0.40
N TYR A 342 12.51 -6.89 -1.48
CA TYR A 342 13.11 -6.03 -2.49
C TYR A 342 12.10 -5.78 -3.62
N TYR A 343 12.05 -4.55 -4.13
CA TYR A 343 11.19 -4.14 -5.23
C TYR A 343 12.00 -3.41 -6.29
N ALA A 344 11.81 -3.77 -7.56
CA ALA A 344 12.30 -2.98 -8.68
C ALA A 344 11.24 -2.90 -9.77
N GLN A 345 11.05 -1.71 -10.36
CA GLN A 345 10.04 -1.47 -11.41
C GLN A 345 10.70 -0.96 -12.69
N ALA A 346 10.29 -1.47 -13.85
CA ALA A 346 10.76 -1.00 -15.14
C ALA A 346 9.58 -0.52 -16.01
N PHE A 347 9.77 0.64 -16.62
CA PHE A 347 8.86 1.23 -17.61
C PHE A 347 9.49 1.29 -19.00
N LEU A 348 10.80 1.05 -19.08
CA LEU A 348 11.60 1.21 -20.29
C LEU A 348 12.31 -0.11 -20.63
N ASP A 349 12.50 -0.35 -21.91
CA ASP A 349 13.31 -1.47 -22.41
C ASP A 349 14.82 -1.14 -22.41
N ASN A 350 15.62 -2.07 -22.93
CA ASN A 350 17.07 -1.95 -23.07
C ASN A 350 17.51 -0.80 -24.00
N HIS A 351 16.62 -0.26 -24.81
CA HIS A 351 16.84 0.91 -25.68
C HIS A 351 16.28 2.20 -25.07
N SER A 352 15.87 2.18 -23.80
CA SER A 352 15.21 3.30 -23.10
C SER A 352 13.91 3.75 -23.78
N GLN A 353 13.20 2.80 -24.43
CA GLN A 353 11.88 3.04 -25.00
C GLN A 353 10.79 2.58 -24.03
N MET A 354 9.65 3.29 -24.01
CA MET A 354 8.50 2.92 -23.19
C MET A 354 8.01 1.52 -23.54
N LEU A 355 7.82 0.69 -22.51
CA LEU A 355 7.22 -0.63 -22.66
C LEU A 355 5.77 -0.49 -23.14
N THR A 356 5.45 -1.17 -24.25
CA THR A 356 4.11 -1.16 -24.84
C THR A 356 3.85 -2.43 -25.64
N GLY A 357 2.64 -2.97 -25.56
CA GLY A 357 2.20 -4.09 -26.40
C GLY A 357 1.64 -3.68 -27.78
N VAL A 358 1.62 -2.37 -28.09
CA VAL A 358 1.14 -1.89 -29.39
C VAL A 358 1.93 -2.56 -30.52
N GLY A 359 1.21 -3.12 -31.51
CA GLY A 359 1.81 -3.83 -32.62
C GLY A 359 2.31 -5.24 -32.27
N ASN A 360 1.76 -5.88 -31.24
CA ASN A 360 2.12 -7.21 -30.76
C ASN A 360 3.61 -7.36 -30.41
N ARG A 361 4.17 -6.32 -29.79
CA ARG A 361 5.56 -6.34 -29.36
C ARG A 361 5.80 -7.43 -28.33
N THR A 362 6.93 -8.11 -28.47
CA THR A 362 7.40 -9.12 -27.53
C THR A 362 8.68 -8.64 -26.87
N TYR A 363 8.79 -8.88 -25.58
CA TYR A 363 9.99 -8.58 -24.79
C TYR A 363 10.43 -9.81 -24.04
N THR A 364 11.71 -9.86 -23.67
CA THR A 364 12.25 -10.88 -22.79
C THR A 364 12.95 -10.27 -21.59
N ILE A 365 12.92 -11.01 -20.47
CA ILE A 365 13.76 -10.78 -19.29
C ILE A 365 14.50 -12.09 -19.05
N THR A 366 15.82 -12.11 -19.22
CA THR A 366 16.63 -13.32 -19.02
C THR A 366 17.50 -13.17 -17.78
N PHE A 367 17.19 -13.91 -16.74
CA PHE A 367 18.02 -14.05 -15.57
C PHE A 367 19.11 -15.09 -15.88
N ALA A 368 20.38 -14.68 -15.97
CA ALA A 368 21.48 -15.64 -15.99
C ALA A 368 21.47 -16.45 -14.68
N ALA A 369 22.08 -17.63 -14.68
CA ALA A 369 22.04 -18.52 -13.50
C ALA A 369 22.55 -17.84 -12.22
N ASP A 370 23.56 -16.98 -12.34
CA ASP A 370 24.14 -16.19 -11.25
C ASP A 370 23.42 -14.86 -10.96
N GLN A 371 22.42 -14.52 -11.77
CA GLN A 371 21.57 -13.31 -11.60
C GLN A 371 20.19 -13.63 -11.02
N ILE A 372 19.83 -14.90 -10.85
CA ILE A 372 18.59 -15.27 -10.17
C ILE A 372 18.68 -14.75 -8.74
N PRO A 373 17.72 -13.89 -8.28
CA PRO A 373 17.86 -13.25 -6.97
C PRO A 373 17.78 -14.27 -5.83
N GLU A 374 18.72 -14.19 -4.90
CA GLU A 374 18.71 -15.00 -3.68
C GLU A 374 17.54 -14.57 -2.78
N CYS A 375 16.80 -15.53 -2.26
CA CYS A 375 15.69 -15.28 -1.33
C CYS A 375 15.29 -16.54 -0.56
N ASP A 376 14.80 -16.33 0.67
CA ASP A 376 14.28 -17.42 1.51
C ASP A 376 12.83 -17.79 1.18
N ARG A 377 12.11 -16.95 0.44
CA ARG A 377 10.72 -17.22 0.05
C ARG A 377 10.63 -17.45 -1.46
N PHE A 378 10.52 -16.40 -2.24
CA PHE A 378 10.44 -16.48 -3.70
C PHE A 378 10.66 -15.10 -4.33
N TRP A 379 10.90 -15.09 -5.63
CA TRP A 379 10.82 -13.90 -6.48
C TRP A 379 9.65 -14.00 -7.46
N SER A 380 9.15 -12.85 -7.92
CA SER A 380 8.09 -12.77 -8.94
C SER A 380 8.26 -11.56 -9.85
N ILE A 381 7.87 -11.70 -11.12
CA ILE A 381 7.68 -10.61 -12.08
C ILE A 381 6.20 -10.48 -12.36
N THR A 382 5.65 -9.28 -12.19
CA THR A 382 4.24 -8.96 -12.42
C THR A 382 4.14 -7.80 -13.41
N ALA A 383 3.20 -7.87 -14.37
CA ALA A 383 2.92 -6.78 -15.30
C ALA A 383 1.74 -5.92 -14.81
N TYR A 384 1.88 -4.61 -15.03
CA TYR A 384 0.87 -3.60 -14.66
C TYR A 384 0.64 -2.63 -15.81
N THR A 385 -0.52 -1.99 -15.85
CA THR A 385 -0.74 -0.81 -16.68
C THR A 385 0.27 0.29 -16.30
N SER A 386 0.69 1.13 -17.25
CA SER A 386 1.71 2.16 -16.97
C SER A 386 1.21 3.27 -16.05
N ASP A 387 -0.01 3.75 -16.27
CA ASP A 387 -0.49 4.97 -15.62
C ASP A 387 -1.15 4.68 -14.26
N ALA A 388 -2.05 3.71 -14.23
CA ALA A 388 -2.79 3.34 -13.02
C ALA A 388 -2.02 2.38 -12.12
N ILE A 389 -0.99 1.71 -12.64
CA ILE A 389 -0.24 0.63 -11.97
C ILE A 389 -1.18 -0.47 -11.45
N GLU A 390 -2.15 -0.83 -12.28
CA GLU A 390 -3.14 -1.86 -12.02
C GLU A 390 -2.78 -3.18 -12.72
N LEU A 391 -3.19 -4.31 -12.16
CA LEU A 391 -3.01 -5.62 -12.82
C LEU A 391 -3.65 -5.63 -14.21
N VAL A 392 -2.98 -6.30 -15.16
CA VAL A 392 -3.42 -6.39 -16.55
C VAL A 392 -4.44 -7.53 -16.71
N PRO A 393 -5.73 -7.24 -16.99
CA PRO A 393 -6.70 -8.27 -17.28
C PRO A 393 -6.28 -9.08 -18.51
N ASN A 394 -6.37 -10.41 -18.47
CA ASN A 394 -6.06 -11.28 -19.59
C ASN A 394 -6.84 -12.59 -19.53
N ALA A 395 -7.05 -13.23 -20.69
CA ALA A 395 -7.88 -14.45 -20.81
C ALA A 395 -7.31 -15.66 -20.05
N ALA A 396 -5.99 -15.70 -19.84
CA ALA A 396 -5.35 -16.78 -19.09
C ALA A 396 -5.41 -16.61 -17.57
N ASN A 397 -5.92 -15.48 -17.05
CA ASN A 397 -5.89 -15.12 -15.64
C ASN A 397 -4.48 -15.25 -15.04
N LYS A 398 -3.45 -15.00 -15.84
CA LYS A 398 -2.05 -15.11 -15.43
C LYS A 398 -1.44 -13.72 -15.29
N TYR A 399 -1.09 -13.35 -14.07
CA TYR A 399 -0.65 -11.99 -13.72
C TYR A 399 0.81 -11.91 -13.33
N ALA A 400 1.45 -13.06 -13.04
CA ALA A 400 2.84 -13.14 -12.66
C ALA A 400 3.56 -14.36 -13.25
N VAL A 401 4.87 -14.26 -13.39
CA VAL A 401 5.81 -15.37 -13.51
C VAL A 401 6.74 -15.30 -12.30
N ALA A 402 6.87 -16.40 -11.58
CA ALA A 402 7.57 -16.44 -10.31
C ALA A 402 8.39 -17.72 -10.16
N ALA A 403 9.29 -17.75 -9.20
CA ALA A 403 10.07 -18.94 -8.87
C ALA A 403 9.19 -20.19 -8.62
N TYR A 404 7.98 -19.97 -8.13
CA TYR A 404 6.98 -21.02 -7.85
C TYR A 404 6.05 -21.33 -9.04
N THR A 405 6.21 -20.68 -10.20
CA THR A 405 5.30 -20.92 -11.35
C THR A 405 5.36 -22.39 -11.74
N PRO A 406 4.23 -23.14 -11.74
CA PRO A 406 4.22 -24.54 -12.13
C PRO A 406 4.77 -24.75 -13.54
N GLY A 407 5.77 -25.64 -13.66
CA GLY A 407 6.42 -25.92 -14.93
C GLY A 407 7.36 -24.81 -15.42
N LEU A 408 7.80 -23.89 -14.57
CA LEU A 408 8.81 -22.88 -14.92
C LEU A 408 10.01 -23.56 -15.58
N VAL A 409 10.36 -23.11 -16.77
CA VAL A 409 11.44 -23.68 -17.59
C VAL A 409 12.73 -22.94 -17.30
N THR A 410 13.75 -23.71 -16.93
CA THR A 410 15.15 -23.27 -16.85
C THR A 410 15.88 -23.75 -18.11
N ASN A 411 16.65 -22.88 -18.73
CA ASN A 411 17.45 -23.18 -19.91
C ASN A 411 18.62 -24.12 -19.54
N PRO A 412 19.25 -24.80 -20.53
CA PRO A 412 20.36 -25.73 -20.26
C PRO A 412 21.57 -25.10 -19.57
N ASP A 413 21.76 -23.79 -19.71
CA ASP A 413 22.82 -23.01 -19.05
C ASP A 413 22.44 -22.52 -17.62
N GLY A 414 21.27 -22.91 -17.13
CA GLY A 414 20.75 -22.52 -15.83
C GLY A 414 20.04 -21.17 -15.82
N SER A 415 19.98 -20.46 -16.95
CA SER A 415 19.24 -19.19 -17.05
C SER A 415 17.72 -19.39 -17.10
N ILE A 416 16.96 -18.35 -16.75
CA ILE A 416 15.50 -18.33 -16.83
C ILE A 416 15.09 -17.15 -17.73
N THR A 417 14.45 -17.45 -18.86
CA THR A 417 13.91 -16.44 -19.77
C THR A 417 12.40 -16.31 -19.60
N ILE A 418 11.94 -15.11 -19.26
CA ILE A 418 10.52 -14.75 -19.19
C ILE A 418 10.16 -13.96 -20.45
N THR A 419 9.13 -14.40 -21.16
CA THR A 419 8.59 -13.72 -22.36
C THR A 419 7.39 -12.87 -21.99
N LEU A 420 7.43 -11.60 -22.34
CA LEU A 420 6.34 -10.63 -22.17
C LEU A 420 5.68 -10.42 -23.52
N LYS A 421 4.41 -10.80 -23.67
CA LYS A 421 3.68 -10.64 -24.93
C LYS A 421 2.18 -10.40 -24.70
N THR A 422 1.52 -9.77 -25.64
CA THR A 422 0.06 -9.74 -25.70
C THR A 422 -0.48 -11.13 -25.99
N ILE A 423 -1.68 -11.42 -25.52
CA ILE A 423 -2.39 -12.68 -25.80
C ILE A 423 -3.79 -12.39 -26.31
N GLY A 424 -4.31 -13.28 -27.16
CA GLY A 424 -5.65 -13.17 -27.70
C GLY A 424 -6.73 -13.38 -26.64
N ALA A 425 -7.94 -12.86 -26.91
CA ALA A 425 -9.07 -12.99 -26.00
C ALA A 425 -9.51 -14.46 -25.75
N ASN A 426 -9.16 -15.37 -26.65
CA ASN A 426 -9.45 -16.80 -26.53
C ASN A 426 -8.25 -17.64 -26.06
N GLU A 427 -7.09 -17.00 -25.79
CA GLU A 427 -5.89 -17.68 -25.32
C GLU A 427 -5.94 -17.84 -23.79
N THR A 428 -6.71 -18.83 -23.34
CA THR A 428 -6.96 -19.09 -21.91
C THR A 428 -5.80 -19.81 -21.20
N THR A 429 -4.79 -20.25 -21.95
CA THR A 429 -3.58 -20.89 -21.40
C THR A 429 -2.35 -20.35 -22.12
N VAL A 430 -1.28 -20.15 -21.37
CA VAL A 430 0.02 -19.72 -21.90
C VAL A 430 1.14 -20.56 -21.31
N ALA A 431 2.29 -20.63 -21.99
CA ALA A 431 3.47 -21.34 -21.47
C ALA A 431 3.89 -20.80 -20.09
N PRO A 432 4.51 -21.63 -19.23
CA PRO A 432 4.89 -21.22 -17.87
C PRO A 432 5.71 -19.93 -17.80
N ASN A 433 6.66 -19.74 -18.70
CA ASN A 433 7.53 -18.56 -18.74
C ASN A 433 6.92 -17.35 -19.51
N VAL A 434 5.67 -17.42 -19.94
CA VAL A 434 4.99 -16.29 -20.61
C VAL A 434 4.21 -15.47 -19.59
N LEU A 435 4.45 -14.16 -19.59
CA LEU A 435 3.67 -13.18 -18.82
C LEU A 435 2.86 -12.32 -19.80
N PRO A 436 1.53 -12.37 -19.76
CA PRO A 436 0.67 -11.52 -20.57
C PRO A 436 0.84 -10.03 -20.23
N ILE A 437 0.91 -9.19 -21.27
CA ILE A 437 0.97 -7.73 -21.17
C ILE A 437 -0.22 -7.10 -21.92
N PRO A 438 -0.59 -5.83 -21.63
CA PRO A 438 -1.67 -5.16 -22.35
C PRO A 438 -1.20 -4.73 -23.75
N GLU A 439 -2.14 -4.45 -24.66
CA GLU A 439 -1.83 -3.80 -25.94
C GLU A 439 -1.28 -2.36 -25.75
N GLY A 440 -1.62 -1.68 -24.65
CA GLY A 440 -1.16 -0.33 -24.33
C GLY A 440 0.21 -0.29 -23.64
N ARG A 441 0.52 0.86 -23.04
CA ARG A 441 1.72 1.04 -22.21
C ARG A 441 1.62 0.20 -20.92
N PHE A 442 2.76 -0.34 -20.48
CA PHE A 442 2.82 -1.13 -19.27
C PHE A 442 4.12 -0.91 -18.49
N SER A 443 4.15 -1.41 -17.30
CA SER A 443 5.36 -1.57 -16.49
C SER A 443 5.45 -3.00 -15.97
N VAL A 444 6.65 -3.41 -15.57
CA VAL A 444 6.88 -4.68 -14.89
C VAL A 444 7.52 -4.42 -13.53
N MET A 445 7.15 -5.22 -12.56
CA MET A 445 7.72 -5.15 -11.21
C MET A 445 8.32 -6.50 -10.81
N LEU A 446 9.59 -6.48 -10.48
CA LEU A 446 10.27 -7.56 -9.79
C LEU A 446 10.07 -7.38 -8.28
N ARG A 447 9.65 -8.46 -7.63
CA ARG A 447 9.64 -8.60 -6.18
C ARG A 447 10.51 -9.76 -5.76
N VAL A 448 11.28 -9.57 -4.68
CA VAL A 448 12.06 -10.64 -4.03
C VAL A 448 11.65 -10.64 -2.56
N TYR A 449 11.00 -11.70 -2.12
CA TYR A 449 10.48 -11.80 -0.74
C TYR A 449 11.47 -12.53 0.15
N ALA A 450 11.75 -11.98 1.33
CA ALA A 450 12.84 -12.37 2.21
C ALA A 450 14.17 -12.42 1.43
N PRO A 451 14.61 -11.28 0.88
CA PRO A 451 15.77 -11.22 0.00
C PRO A 451 17.06 -11.63 0.72
N GLY A 452 17.97 -12.25 -0.02
CA GLY A 452 19.33 -12.54 0.38
C GLY A 452 20.36 -11.78 -0.46
N GLY A 453 21.64 -12.04 -0.26
CA GLY A 453 22.73 -11.59 -1.10
C GLY A 453 22.68 -10.11 -1.51
N THR A 454 22.84 -9.87 -2.80
CA THR A 454 22.86 -8.50 -3.38
C THR A 454 21.51 -7.79 -3.31
N ALA A 455 20.39 -8.51 -3.31
CA ALA A 455 19.06 -7.92 -3.17
C ALA A 455 18.86 -7.35 -1.75
N LEU A 456 19.24 -8.11 -0.71
CA LEU A 456 19.25 -7.62 0.67
C LEU A 456 20.24 -6.47 0.87
N ALA A 457 21.41 -6.54 0.22
CA ALA A 457 22.41 -5.47 0.27
C ALA A 457 21.97 -4.18 -0.48
N GLY A 458 20.91 -4.23 -1.30
CA GLY A 458 20.45 -3.10 -2.12
C GLY A 458 21.34 -2.80 -3.33
N THR A 459 22.15 -3.76 -3.74
CA THR A 459 23.07 -3.64 -4.90
C THR A 459 22.68 -4.52 -6.08
N TYR A 460 21.59 -5.26 -5.97
CA TYR A 460 21.08 -6.10 -7.05
C TYR A 460 20.60 -5.25 -8.22
N VAL A 461 21.03 -5.60 -9.42
CA VAL A 461 20.58 -4.99 -10.68
C VAL A 461 19.87 -6.06 -11.49
N PRO A 462 18.53 -5.97 -11.68
CA PRO A 462 17.82 -6.95 -12.50
C PRO A 462 18.28 -6.91 -13.96
N PRO A 463 18.16 -8.02 -14.72
CA PRO A 463 18.45 -8.03 -16.15
C PRO A 463 17.52 -7.08 -16.92
N ALA A 464 18.00 -6.53 -18.03
CA ALA A 464 17.21 -5.61 -18.85
C ALA A 464 15.93 -6.27 -19.38
N VAL A 465 14.90 -5.46 -19.58
CA VAL A 465 13.74 -5.83 -20.40
C VAL A 465 14.14 -5.62 -21.86
N VAL A 466 14.35 -6.69 -22.61
CA VAL A 466 14.87 -6.65 -23.98
C VAL A 466 13.73 -6.73 -24.98
N TYR A 467 13.69 -5.77 -25.90
CA TYR A 467 12.75 -5.83 -27.01
C TYR A 467 13.24 -6.82 -28.07
N GLU A 468 12.42 -7.80 -28.37
CA GLU A 468 12.68 -8.84 -29.37
C GLU A 468 12.17 -8.38 -30.75
N ASP A 469 12.89 -7.47 -31.40
CA ASP A 469 12.57 -7.11 -32.80
C ASP A 469 13.67 -7.51 -33.75
N GLY A 470 13.27 -8.28 -34.73
CA GLY A 470 14.19 -8.80 -35.73
C GLY A 470 14.69 -7.79 -36.76
N ASN A 471 14.49 -6.47 -36.70
CA ASN A 471 15.13 -5.60 -37.73
C ASN A 471 14.82 -4.11 -37.79
N THR A 472 14.29 -3.43 -36.82
CA THR A 472 14.14 -1.98 -37.00
C THR A 472 14.66 -1.18 -35.84
N PRO A 473 15.68 -0.33 -36.00
CA PRO A 473 15.96 0.71 -35.03
C PRO A 473 14.73 1.62 -34.96
N ILE A 474 13.91 1.48 -33.91
CA ILE A 474 12.84 2.42 -33.65
C ILE A 474 13.53 3.77 -33.40
N LYS A 475 13.11 4.82 -34.15
CA LYS A 475 13.53 6.17 -33.80
C LYS A 475 13.39 6.36 -32.29
N PRO A 476 14.46 6.75 -31.61
CA PRO A 476 14.37 7.00 -30.17
C PRO A 476 13.17 7.93 -29.94
N ILE A 477 12.22 7.50 -29.12
CA ILE A 477 11.35 8.47 -28.46
C ILE A 477 12.33 9.32 -27.67
N PRO A 478 12.29 10.65 -27.76
CA PRO A 478 13.28 11.48 -27.13
C PRO A 478 13.52 10.97 -25.70
N SER A 479 14.77 10.61 -25.41
CA SER A 479 15.18 10.26 -24.05
C SER A 479 14.55 11.30 -23.14
N TYR A 480 13.96 10.86 -22.02
CA TYR A 480 13.40 11.79 -21.04
C TYR A 480 14.33 12.99 -20.91
N SER A 481 14.02 14.06 -21.61
CA SER A 481 14.66 15.32 -21.33
C SER A 481 14.07 15.75 -19.99
N LYS A 482 14.90 16.26 -19.11
CA LYS A 482 14.48 16.86 -17.82
C LYS A 482 13.40 17.95 -18.00
N GLU A 483 12.98 18.20 -19.22
CA GLU A 483 12.10 19.30 -19.64
C GLU A 483 10.64 18.92 -19.88
N THR A 484 10.27 17.61 -19.90
CA THR A 484 8.87 17.22 -20.15
C THR A 484 8.38 16.09 -19.25
N PRO A 485 7.96 16.38 -18.02
CA PRO A 485 7.16 15.44 -17.22
C PRO A 485 5.79 15.11 -17.87
N LYS A 486 5.36 15.89 -18.87
CA LYS A 486 4.01 15.83 -19.46
C LYS A 486 3.67 14.53 -20.18
N ASP A 487 4.65 13.80 -20.70
CA ASP A 487 4.43 12.57 -21.44
C ASP A 487 4.19 11.34 -20.56
N TRP A 488 4.48 11.44 -19.25
CA TRP A 488 4.17 10.39 -18.26
C TRP A 488 2.69 10.34 -17.88
N PHE A 489 1.96 11.43 -18.10
CA PHE A 489 0.55 11.55 -17.77
C PHE A 489 -0.37 11.08 -18.92
N GLY A 490 0.04 10.07 -19.71
CA GLY A 490 -0.80 9.39 -20.69
C GLY A 490 -1.76 10.29 -21.44
N GLY A 491 -1.23 11.31 -22.16
CA GLY A 491 -2.00 12.01 -23.17
C GLY A 491 -3.39 12.54 -22.76
N LEU A 492 -3.56 13.11 -21.57
CA LEU A 492 -4.71 13.96 -21.27
C LEU A 492 -4.66 15.17 -22.20
N LYS A 493 -5.16 14.96 -23.43
CA LYS A 493 -5.42 16.08 -24.35
C LYS A 493 -6.37 17.01 -23.63
N SER A 494 -5.95 18.26 -23.50
CA SER A 494 -6.69 19.38 -22.86
C SER A 494 -8.00 19.76 -23.56
N THR A 495 -8.64 18.85 -24.30
CA THR A 495 -9.85 19.12 -25.10
C THR A 495 -11.10 18.39 -24.61
N GLU A 496 -11.00 17.51 -23.60
CA GLU A 496 -12.19 16.99 -22.95
C GLU A 496 -12.28 17.59 -21.56
N THR A 497 -13.21 18.51 -21.39
CA THR A 497 -13.69 18.91 -20.06
C THR A 497 -14.15 17.63 -19.37
N PRO A 498 -13.52 17.16 -18.29
CA PRO A 498 -14.01 15.98 -17.59
C PRO A 498 -15.41 16.32 -17.11
N GLN A 499 -16.42 15.63 -17.63
CA GLN A 499 -17.69 15.55 -16.92
C GLN A 499 -17.34 14.98 -15.54
N SER A 500 -17.56 15.81 -14.52
CA SER A 500 -17.14 15.60 -13.14
C SER A 500 -17.46 14.19 -12.62
N PRO A 501 -16.50 13.22 -12.62
CA PRO A 501 -16.66 12.01 -11.82
C PRO A 501 -16.35 12.29 -10.35
N VAL A 502 -15.82 13.48 -10.03
CA VAL A 502 -15.30 13.83 -8.71
C VAL A 502 -16.40 13.98 -7.65
N SER A 503 -17.66 14.25 -8.05
CA SER A 503 -18.75 14.40 -7.08
C SER A 503 -19.25 13.06 -6.52
N SER A 504 -18.92 11.92 -7.14
CA SER A 504 -19.35 10.60 -6.68
C SER A 504 -18.29 9.81 -5.89
N VAL A 505 -17.02 10.27 -5.90
CA VAL A 505 -15.89 9.55 -5.24
C VAL A 505 -15.47 10.21 -3.93
N VAL A 506 -15.71 11.49 -3.77
CA VAL A 506 -15.60 12.14 -2.46
C VAL A 506 -16.97 11.97 -1.79
N PRO A 507 -17.07 11.31 -0.63
CA PRO A 507 -18.33 11.27 0.11
C PRO A 507 -18.79 12.72 0.30
N SER A 508 -19.79 13.12 -0.47
CA SER A 508 -20.42 14.43 -0.33
C SER A 508 -21.05 14.48 1.05
N SER A 509 -20.34 15.05 2.02
CA SER A 509 -20.85 15.33 3.34
C SER A 509 -20.45 14.41 4.50
N VAL A 510 -19.17 14.16 4.73
CA VAL A 510 -18.76 13.98 6.13
C VAL A 510 -18.15 15.30 6.58
N SER A 511 -18.95 16.20 7.09
CA SER A 511 -18.42 17.40 7.73
C SER A 511 -17.64 16.99 8.97
N ALA A 512 -16.58 17.73 9.32
CA ALA A 512 -15.82 17.50 10.56
C ALA A 512 -16.74 17.47 11.80
N ASN A 513 -17.95 18.03 11.72
CA ASN A 513 -18.96 18.00 12.75
C ASN A 513 -19.70 16.65 12.85
N GLU A 514 -19.93 15.93 11.74
CA GLU A 514 -20.54 14.59 11.79
C GLU A 514 -19.58 13.54 12.37
N LEU A 515 -18.28 13.64 12.06
CA LEU A 515 -17.27 12.81 12.72
C LEU A 515 -17.20 13.06 14.24
N LYS A 516 -17.34 14.32 14.67
CA LYS A 516 -17.41 14.68 16.09
C LYS A 516 -18.70 14.18 16.74
N SER A 517 -19.85 14.25 16.06
CA SER A 517 -21.13 13.77 16.59
C SER A 517 -21.19 12.25 16.74
N LYS A 518 -20.63 11.50 15.78
CA LYS A 518 -20.50 10.02 15.88
C LYS A 518 -19.55 9.59 17.00
N LYS A 519 -18.49 10.36 17.27
CA LYS A 519 -17.55 10.09 18.38
C LYS A 519 -18.16 10.38 19.75
N ASN A 520 -19.02 11.39 19.86
CA ASN A 520 -19.73 11.71 21.09
C ASN A 520 -20.94 10.78 21.34
N GLY A 521 -21.54 10.20 20.30
CA GLY A 521 -22.59 9.20 20.44
C GLY A 521 -22.12 7.87 21.04
N ALA A 522 -20.85 7.51 20.87
CA ALA A 522 -20.25 6.32 21.47
C ALA A 522 -19.89 6.48 22.96
N LYS A 523 -19.89 7.70 23.49
CA LYS A 523 -19.61 7.98 24.92
C LYS A 523 -20.83 7.98 25.83
N GLY A 524 -22.04 7.77 25.31
CA GLY A 524 -23.29 8.02 26.02
C GLY A 524 -24.17 6.81 26.34
N LYS A 525 -23.63 5.62 26.61
CA LYS A 525 -24.41 4.53 27.26
C LYS A 525 -23.61 3.90 28.38
N SER A 526 -23.43 4.66 29.46
CA SER A 526 -23.19 4.09 30.77
C SER A 526 -24.55 3.58 31.31
N PHE A 527 -24.65 2.29 31.50
CA PHE A 527 -25.79 1.66 32.17
C PHE A 527 -25.88 2.20 33.60
N ALA A 528 -26.88 3.03 33.88
CA ALA A 528 -27.29 3.35 35.23
C ALA A 528 -27.93 2.11 35.84
N ALA A 529 -27.29 1.57 36.86
CA ALA A 529 -27.83 0.52 37.71
C ALA A 529 -29.07 1.05 38.44
N LYS A 530 -30.24 0.56 38.09
CA LYS A 530 -31.45 0.70 38.92
C LYS A 530 -31.33 -0.23 40.13
N LYS A 531 -31.12 0.37 41.31
CA LYS A 531 -31.43 -0.25 42.58
C LYS A 531 -32.94 -0.56 42.63
N ALA A 532 -33.30 -1.82 42.78
CA ALA A 532 -34.60 -2.21 43.26
C ALA A 532 -34.41 -3.17 44.47
N ASN A 533 -35.11 -2.83 45.51
CA ASN A 533 -35.00 -3.31 46.85
C ASN A 533 -35.79 -4.61 47.07
N SER A 534 -35.24 -5.47 47.91
CA SER A 534 -35.86 -6.39 48.87
C SER A 534 -37.08 -7.25 48.53
N GLY A 535 -36.92 -8.53 48.73
CA GLY A 535 -38.01 -9.49 48.86
C GLY A 535 -37.52 -10.92 49.13
N SER A 536 -37.30 -11.21 50.41
CA SER A 536 -36.98 -12.54 50.96
C SER A 536 -38.04 -13.60 50.62
N LYS A 537 -37.61 -14.81 50.30
CA LYS A 537 -38.16 -16.09 50.83
C LYS A 537 -37.35 -17.30 50.32
N LYS A 538 -36.68 -17.99 51.24
CA LYS A 538 -36.35 -19.43 51.21
C LYS A 538 -37.55 -20.18 51.82
N PRO A 539 -37.68 -21.53 51.80
CA PRO A 539 -36.85 -22.62 51.29
C PRO A 539 -37.64 -23.75 50.57
N SER A 540 -37.02 -24.72 49.97
CA SER A 540 -37.17 -26.12 50.38
C SER A 540 -36.34 -27.08 49.51
N ALA A 541 -35.66 -27.95 50.22
CA ALA A 541 -34.88 -29.08 49.72
C ALA A 541 -35.79 -30.28 49.43
N LYS A 542 -35.39 -31.10 48.43
CA LYS A 542 -35.58 -32.57 48.40
C LYS A 542 -34.50 -33.19 47.52
N LYS A 543 -33.80 -33.91 48.08
CA LYS A 543 -33.06 -35.17 48.22
C LYS A 543 -33.45 -36.26 47.21
N THR A 544 -32.33 -36.96 46.84
CA THR A 544 -32.20 -38.41 46.50
C THR A 544 -32.46 -38.77 45.06
N THR A 545 -31.67 -39.58 44.38
CA THR A 545 -30.92 -40.78 44.78
C THR A 545 -29.88 -41.15 43.71
N ALA A 546 -28.73 -41.64 44.15
CA ALA A 546 -27.73 -42.30 43.36
C ALA A 546 -28.15 -43.70 42.89
N LEU A 547 -27.66 -44.15 41.75
CA LEU A 547 -27.38 -45.56 41.55
C LEU A 547 -26.20 -45.78 40.59
N SER A 548 -25.26 -46.51 41.13
CA SER A 548 -24.04 -47.07 40.56
C SER A 548 -24.32 -48.26 39.60
N LYS A 549 -23.47 -48.53 38.69
CA LYS A 549 -22.67 -49.77 38.50
C LYS A 549 -22.15 -49.91 37.08
N LYS A 550 -20.83 -49.97 37.01
CA LYS A 550 -19.95 -51.10 36.67
C LYS A 550 -19.87 -51.52 35.17
N SER A 551 -18.69 -51.25 34.63
CA SER A 551 -17.61 -52.17 34.18
C SER A 551 -17.93 -53.11 33.03
N SER A 552 -17.12 -53.06 31.94
CA SER A 552 -16.01 -54.01 31.73
C SER A 552 -15.45 -53.91 30.29
N THR A 553 -14.17 -53.73 30.21
CA THR A 553 -13.14 -54.37 29.40
C THR A 553 -13.58 -55.30 28.25
N LYS A 554 -13.01 -55.13 27.04
CA LYS A 554 -11.93 -55.89 26.39
C LYS A 554 -11.80 -55.59 24.90
N LYS A 555 -10.57 -55.33 24.55
CA LYS A 555 -9.73 -55.82 23.44
C LYS A 555 -10.43 -56.42 22.20
N ALA A 556 -10.16 -55.90 21.04
CA ALA A 556 -9.27 -56.47 20.01
C ALA A 556 -8.80 -55.32 19.10
#